data_1e02fd497a2f0ee8506cf58e8b31225f
#
_entry.id   1e02fd497a2f0ee8506cf58e8b31225f
#
_cell.length_a   1.000
_cell.length_b   1.000
_cell.length_c   1.000
_cell.angle_alpha   90.00
_cell.angle_beta   90.00
_cell.angle_gamma   90.00
#
_symmetry.space_group_name_H-M   'P 1'
#
loop_
_entity.id
_entity.type
_entity.pdbx_description
1 polymer ?
#
loop_
_entity_poly.entity_id
_entity_poly.type
_entity_poly.pdbx_seq_one_letter_code
_entity_poly.pdbx_strand_id
1 'polypeptide(L)'
;MGMLFLPSSLGVGQVLSQRLLWEVGGAVGLIPKWDNHQHLYQTRNTSRVMKSLLKDVMDPWDCEMDSTFFQCVRELTWYLLDQNMMTSDDKDLLQAWLSDLEATGYREPKRVNLELHCPRTLTATSGLMRPPLLSTRLSDTSNISATMTSLCPQLKYSSSPTSVITDIALIITFNSDKFYHNLPLLEAIHRRYFAYVIYCGPRQDRFKAKLIESIASSNILYIDGIKEGWYHMWECLTLTSKFNLDVRGYLQIADDTLLNSWNIADLPRDRIWMTSHGHLDRRDAEKVQGGWVWWKHKFGQKAVNRAMDTVVRIHNNEPGNNHVSKFVKTYTINSGDMSHVYQRSCDVMYIPSKMADQFRYLAAIFRKERVNVELTFPTLAHGLAHNADIYMIKWSILWGKHRQKYIDFYDEYLHSLHPFKLSQEVYSTEGRKFLCGVYMPLQEKHLALRSDQTNNRK
;
A
#
# COMPACT_ATOMS: atom_id res chain seq x y z
N MET A 1 22.53 -21.08 10.11
CA MET A 1 21.65 -21.11 8.94
C MET A 1 22.33 -21.93 7.85
N GLY A 2 21.85 -23.14 7.61
CA GLY A 2 22.37 -23.99 6.55
C GLY A 2 21.79 -23.60 5.21
N MET A 3 22.63 -23.46 4.18
CA MET A 3 22.18 -23.29 2.81
C MET A 3 21.49 -24.55 2.31
N LEU A 4 20.26 -24.47 1.87
CA LEU A 4 19.57 -25.54 1.15
C LEU A 4 20.10 -25.57 -0.29
N PHE A 5 20.89 -26.55 -0.63
CA PHE A 5 21.26 -26.86 -2.03
C PHE A 5 20.40 -28.02 -2.51
N LEU A 6 19.46 -27.80 -3.37
CA LEU A 6 18.77 -28.84 -4.12
C LEU A 6 19.57 -29.17 -5.38
N PRO A 7 20.03 -30.40 -5.56
CA PRO A 7 20.69 -30.77 -6.80
C PRO A 7 19.65 -31.02 -7.87
N SER A 8 19.71 -30.32 -8.92
CA SER A 8 19.25 -30.55 -10.28
C SER A 8 18.65 -29.33 -10.94
N SER A 9 18.85 -29.19 -12.23
CA SER A 9 18.45 -28.09 -13.11
C SER A 9 18.34 -26.71 -12.43
N LEU A 10 19.41 -25.96 -12.49
CA LEU A 10 19.71 -24.67 -11.83
C LEU A 10 18.57 -23.64 -11.72
N GLY A 11 17.45 -23.82 -12.42
CA GLY A 11 16.31 -22.91 -12.43
C GLY A 11 15.24 -23.23 -11.39
N VAL A 12 14.74 -24.45 -11.35
CA VAL A 12 13.60 -24.85 -10.50
C VAL A 12 13.99 -24.90 -9.03
N GLY A 13 15.18 -25.42 -8.71
CA GLY A 13 15.70 -25.46 -7.33
C GLY A 13 15.87 -24.08 -6.69
N GLN A 14 16.28 -23.08 -7.46
CA GLN A 14 16.40 -21.69 -6.96
C GLN A 14 15.04 -21.07 -6.66
N VAL A 15 14.06 -21.29 -7.53
CA VAL A 15 12.69 -20.79 -7.36
C VAL A 15 12.02 -21.45 -6.16
N LEU A 16 12.16 -22.76 -6.02
CA LEU A 16 11.68 -23.53 -4.89
C LEU A 16 12.30 -23.03 -3.56
N SER A 17 13.61 -22.89 -3.54
CA SER A 17 14.33 -22.40 -2.35
C SER A 17 13.88 -20.99 -1.97
N GLN A 18 13.67 -20.10 -2.93
CA GLN A 18 13.19 -18.74 -2.69
C GLN A 18 11.77 -18.76 -2.14
N ARG A 19 10.87 -19.56 -2.72
CA ARG A 19 9.49 -19.66 -2.25
C ARG A 19 9.40 -20.22 -0.82
N LEU A 20 10.19 -21.25 -0.51
CA LEU A 20 10.25 -21.84 0.82
C LEU A 20 10.90 -20.92 1.87
N LEU A 21 11.93 -20.14 1.47
CA LEU A 21 12.50 -19.13 2.36
C LEU A 21 11.50 -18.07 2.75
N TRP A 22 10.58 -17.72 1.87
CA TRP A 22 9.50 -16.78 2.20
C TRP A 22 8.59 -17.32 3.30
N GLU A 23 8.31 -18.63 3.34
CA GLU A 23 7.46 -19.24 4.39
C GLU A 23 8.08 -19.10 5.80
N VAL A 24 9.36 -18.83 5.90
CA VAL A 24 10.07 -18.62 7.17
C VAL A 24 10.60 -17.20 7.34
N GLY A 25 10.09 -16.26 6.56
CA GLY A 25 10.48 -14.84 6.63
C GLY A 25 11.89 -14.55 6.11
N GLY A 26 12.47 -15.46 5.32
CA GLY A 26 13.77 -15.29 4.69
C GLY A 26 13.67 -14.58 3.34
N ALA A 27 14.76 -13.99 2.88
CA ALA A 27 14.90 -13.43 1.54
C ALA A 27 16.20 -13.92 0.89
N VAL A 28 16.14 -14.19 -0.43
CA VAL A 28 17.35 -14.47 -1.21
C VAL A 28 17.83 -13.17 -1.84
N GLY A 29 19.02 -12.75 -1.43
CA GLY A 29 19.75 -11.69 -2.12
C GLY A 29 20.57 -12.26 -3.28
N LEU A 30 20.36 -11.79 -4.50
CA LEU A 30 21.28 -12.06 -5.61
C LEU A 30 22.47 -11.13 -5.46
N ILE A 31 23.62 -11.67 -5.05
CA ILE A 31 24.90 -10.97 -5.12
C ILE A 31 25.42 -11.17 -6.55
N PRO A 32 25.56 -10.11 -7.36
CA PRO A 32 26.18 -10.24 -8.68
C PRO A 32 27.62 -10.70 -8.48
N LYS A 33 27.95 -11.89 -8.95
CA LYS A 33 29.34 -12.33 -9.04
C LYS A 33 29.99 -11.53 -10.17
N TRP A 34 30.95 -10.69 -9.82
CA TRP A 34 31.80 -9.99 -10.78
C TRP A 34 32.81 -10.99 -11.35
N ASP A 35 32.40 -11.70 -12.41
CA ASP A 35 33.32 -12.48 -13.21
C ASP A 35 33.04 -12.26 -14.70
N ASN A 36 34.11 -11.83 -15.35
CA ASN A 36 34.41 -11.72 -16.79
C ASN A 36 33.37 -12.17 -17.83
N HIS A 37 32.97 -11.24 -18.58
CA HIS A 37 32.42 -11.02 -19.91
C HIS A 37 31.96 -12.18 -20.84
N GLN A 38 32.05 -13.44 -20.54
CA GLN A 38 31.70 -14.54 -21.48
C GLN A 38 30.38 -15.29 -21.20
N HIS A 39 29.70 -15.08 -20.07
CA HIS A 39 28.46 -15.83 -19.72
C HIS A 39 27.13 -15.04 -19.84
N LEU A 40 27.13 -13.87 -20.39
CA LEU A 40 25.93 -12.99 -20.45
C LEU A 40 24.85 -13.45 -21.43
N TYR A 41 25.14 -14.34 -22.37
CA TYR A 41 24.16 -14.82 -23.35
C TYR A 41 23.25 -15.95 -22.85
N GLN A 42 23.70 -16.78 -21.93
CA GLN A 42 22.87 -17.84 -21.34
C GLN A 42 21.87 -17.32 -20.26
N THR A 43 22.22 -16.23 -19.58
CA THR A 43 21.40 -15.67 -18.49
C THR A 43 20.12 -14.97 -18.97
N ARG A 44 20.04 -14.52 -20.22
CA ARG A 44 18.83 -13.86 -20.75
C ARG A 44 17.65 -14.84 -20.94
N ASN A 45 17.90 -16.06 -21.37
CA ASN A 45 16.84 -17.05 -21.55
C ASN A 45 16.39 -17.65 -20.21
N THR A 46 17.31 -17.95 -19.31
CA THR A 46 16.99 -18.43 -17.96
C THR A 46 16.19 -17.39 -17.16
N SER A 47 16.49 -16.12 -17.28
CA SER A 47 15.73 -15.03 -16.61
C SER A 47 14.28 -14.92 -17.10
N ARG A 48 14.00 -15.22 -18.37
CA ARG A 48 12.64 -15.18 -18.95
C ARG A 48 11.82 -16.39 -18.52
N VAL A 49 12.41 -17.56 -18.55
CA VAL A 49 11.79 -18.81 -18.07
C VAL A 49 11.53 -18.73 -16.58
N MET A 50 12.49 -18.22 -15.79
CA MET A 50 12.34 -18.04 -14.34
C MET A 50 11.25 -17.04 -13.96
N LYS A 51 11.10 -15.95 -14.74
CA LYS A 51 10.00 -14.99 -14.53
C LYS A 51 8.63 -15.56 -14.86
N SER A 52 8.51 -16.37 -15.91
CA SER A 52 7.29 -17.08 -16.25
C SER A 52 6.93 -18.10 -15.19
N LEU A 53 7.89 -18.90 -14.76
CA LEU A 53 7.78 -19.90 -13.69
C LEU A 53 7.28 -19.28 -12.36
N LEU A 54 7.90 -18.19 -11.92
CA LEU A 54 7.49 -17.50 -10.69
C LEU A 54 6.07 -16.94 -10.81
N LYS A 55 5.73 -16.36 -11.94
CA LYS A 55 4.47 -15.65 -12.13
C LYS A 55 3.29 -16.61 -12.40
N ASP A 56 3.51 -17.55 -13.28
CA ASP A 56 2.39 -18.34 -13.82
C ASP A 56 2.15 -19.62 -12.99
N VAL A 57 3.14 -20.10 -12.26
CA VAL A 57 3.08 -21.34 -11.49
C VAL A 57 3.15 -21.11 -9.97
N MET A 58 4.04 -20.25 -9.50
CA MET A 58 4.27 -20.09 -8.06
C MET A 58 3.37 -19.02 -7.43
N ASP A 59 2.90 -18.02 -8.21
CA ASP A 59 1.97 -16.99 -7.70
C ASP A 59 0.59 -17.58 -7.32
N PRO A 60 0.01 -18.56 -8.05
CA PRO A 60 -1.26 -19.17 -7.68
C PRO A 60 -1.19 -20.14 -6.49
N TRP A 61 0.02 -20.68 -6.21
CA TRP A 61 0.19 -21.64 -5.12
C TRP A 61 0.27 -20.93 -3.78
N ASP A 62 -0.48 -21.43 -2.82
CA ASP A 62 -0.48 -20.97 -1.43
C ASP A 62 -0.59 -22.16 -0.50
N CYS A 63 0.25 -22.22 0.51
CA CYS A 63 0.22 -23.27 1.50
C CYS A 63 -0.89 -23.05 2.51
N GLU A 64 -1.59 -24.10 2.89
CA GLU A 64 -2.64 -24.00 3.91
C GLU A 64 -2.10 -23.40 5.22
N MET A 65 -2.89 -22.53 5.83
CA MET A 65 -2.46 -21.75 7.01
C MET A 65 -2.04 -22.59 8.19
N ASP A 66 -2.67 -23.75 8.37
CA ASP A 66 -2.44 -24.65 9.50
C ASP A 66 -1.36 -25.70 9.22
N SER A 67 -0.82 -25.76 7.99
CA SER A 67 0.25 -26.67 7.62
C SER A 67 1.58 -26.25 8.24
N THR A 68 2.39 -27.22 8.67
CA THR A 68 3.76 -26.97 9.12
C THR A 68 4.66 -26.61 7.93
N PHE A 69 5.88 -26.14 8.17
CA PHE A 69 6.81 -25.82 7.09
C PHE A 69 7.12 -27.04 6.23
N PHE A 70 7.32 -28.21 6.82
CA PHE A 70 7.59 -29.43 6.07
C PHE A 70 6.35 -29.92 5.30
N GLN A 71 5.16 -29.73 5.84
CA GLN A 71 3.94 -30.00 5.10
C GLN A 71 3.82 -29.10 3.88
N CYS A 72 4.09 -27.80 4.02
CA CYS A 72 4.15 -26.88 2.88
C CYS A 72 5.14 -27.29 1.79
N VAL A 73 6.32 -27.75 2.19
CA VAL A 73 7.31 -28.26 1.23
C VAL A 73 6.76 -29.44 0.46
N ARG A 74 6.09 -30.39 1.14
CA ARG A 74 5.46 -31.54 0.49
C ARG A 74 4.33 -31.14 -0.45
N GLU A 75 3.45 -30.24 -0.03
CA GLU A 75 2.35 -29.73 -0.84
C GLU A 75 2.85 -29.01 -2.11
N LEU A 76 3.85 -28.13 -1.96
CA LEU A 76 4.49 -27.47 -3.09
C LEU A 76 5.15 -28.46 -4.05
N THR A 77 5.76 -29.50 -3.54
CA THR A 77 6.38 -30.56 -4.34
C THR A 77 5.34 -31.30 -5.18
N TRP A 78 4.19 -31.64 -4.59
CA TRP A 78 3.08 -32.26 -5.31
C TRP A 78 2.50 -31.33 -6.37
N TYR A 79 2.33 -30.05 -6.05
CA TYR A 79 1.85 -29.05 -6.99
C TYR A 79 2.79 -28.89 -8.19
N LEU A 80 4.11 -28.83 -7.97
CA LEU A 80 5.09 -28.73 -9.06
C LEU A 80 5.16 -30.00 -9.91
N LEU A 81 4.96 -31.18 -9.33
CA LEU A 81 4.85 -32.43 -10.07
C LEU A 81 3.62 -32.44 -10.99
N ASP A 82 2.47 -32.02 -10.49
CA ASP A 82 1.22 -31.90 -11.25
C ASP A 82 1.34 -30.91 -12.40
N GLN A 83 2.09 -29.84 -12.22
CA GLN A 83 2.39 -28.86 -13.27
C GLN A 83 3.51 -29.31 -14.25
N ASN A 84 3.99 -30.55 -14.15
CA ASN A 84 5.13 -31.09 -14.93
C ASN A 84 6.42 -30.28 -14.82
N MET A 85 6.66 -29.64 -13.68
CA MET A 85 7.82 -28.81 -13.42
C MET A 85 8.87 -29.49 -12.55
N MET A 86 8.53 -30.64 -12.02
CA MET A 86 9.38 -31.51 -11.21
C MET A 86 9.19 -32.97 -11.67
N THR A 87 10.25 -33.77 -11.57
CA THR A 87 10.16 -35.21 -11.85
C THR A 87 9.74 -36.00 -10.59
N SER A 88 9.27 -37.25 -10.79
CA SER A 88 8.97 -38.12 -9.66
C SER A 88 10.21 -38.38 -8.81
N ASP A 89 11.35 -38.51 -9.45
CA ASP A 89 12.64 -38.78 -8.76
C ASP A 89 13.05 -37.58 -7.88
N ASP A 90 12.88 -36.36 -8.39
CA ASP A 90 13.15 -35.13 -7.60
C ASP A 90 12.20 -35.03 -6.38
N LYS A 91 10.94 -35.39 -6.55
CA LYS A 91 9.95 -35.46 -5.46
C LYS A 91 10.38 -36.48 -4.40
N ASP A 92 10.73 -37.70 -4.82
CA ASP A 92 11.08 -38.78 -3.92
C ASP A 92 12.37 -38.44 -3.16
N LEU A 93 13.35 -37.84 -3.81
CA LEU A 93 14.57 -37.32 -3.19
C LEU A 93 14.28 -36.27 -2.11
N LEU A 94 13.38 -35.30 -2.42
CA LEU A 94 13.02 -34.26 -1.47
C LEU A 94 12.27 -34.84 -0.26
N GLN A 95 11.35 -35.78 -0.50
CA GLN A 95 10.63 -36.46 0.59
C GLN A 95 11.57 -37.28 1.49
N ALA A 96 12.52 -37.99 0.90
CA ALA A 96 13.53 -38.72 1.67
C ALA A 96 14.37 -37.79 2.53
N TRP A 97 14.82 -36.68 1.96
CA TRP A 97 15.58 -35.66 2.70
C TRP A 97 14.80 -35.04 3.86
N LEU A 98 13.49 -34.70 3.67
CA LEU A 98 12.65 -34.22 4.75
C LEU A 98 12.47 -35.24 5.87
N SER A 99 12.33 -36.55 5.51
CA SER A 99 12.22 -37.65 6.47
C SER A 99 13.52 -37.84 7.26
N ASP A 100 14.68 -37.69 6.63
CA ASP A 100 15.97 -37.72 7.30
C ASP A 100 16.14 -36.55 8.28
N LEU A 101 15.71 -35.35 7.92
CA LEU A 101 15.72 -34.23 8.84
C LEU A 101 14.83 -34.46 10.07
N GLU A 102 13.61 -34.99 9.86
CA GLU A 102 12.71 -35.36 10.96
C GLU A 102 13.34 -36.44 11.84
N ALA A 103 13.93 -37.46 11.25
CA ALA A 103 14.59 -38.57 11.97
C ALA A 103 15.82 -38.11 12.79
N THR A 104 16.53 -37.10 12.33
CA THR A 104 17.66 -36.49 13.07
C THR A 104 17.23 -35.50 14.15
N GLY A 105 15.93 -35.31 14.36
CA GLY A 105 15.39 -34.36 15.34
C GLY A 105 15.54 -32.89 14.95
N TYR A 106 15.71 -32.60 13.66
CA TYR A 106 15.75 -31.25 13.17
C TYR A 106 14.42 -30.57 13.46
N ARG A 107 14.46 -29.43 14.15
CA ARG A 107 13.27 -28.63 14.40
C ARG A 107 12.98 -27.78 13.18
N GLU A 108 11.87 -28.07 12.54
CA GLU A 108 11.43 -27.25 11.40
C GLU A 108 11.22 -25.78 11.81
N PRO A 109 11.55 -24.84 10.92
CA PRO A 109 11.35 -23.43 11.19
C PRO A 109 9.86 -23.14 11.33
N LYS A 110 9.51 -22.27 12.28
CA LYS A 110 8.14 -21.78 12.38
C LYS A 110 7.80 -21.01 11.10
N ARG A 111 6.68 -21.35 10.50
CA ARG A 111 6.16 -20.56 9.40
C ARG A 111 5.83 -19.16 9.87
N VAL A 112 6.19 -18.21 9.03
CA VAL A 112 5.79 -16.83 9.18
C VAL A 112 4.68 -16.61 8.16
N ASN A 113 3.53 -16.13 8.60
CA ASN A 113 2.44 -15.84 7.69
C ASN A 113 2.91 -14.84 6.63
N LEU A 114 3.12 -15.31 5.42
CA LEU A 114 3.74 -14.58 4.31
C LEU A 114 2.95 -13.37 3.85
N GLU A 115 1.63 -13.37 4.06
CA GLU A 115 0.82 -12.20 3.81
C GLU A 115 1.27 -11.01 4.66
N LEU A 116 1.99 -11.29 5.74
CA LEU A 116 2.52 -10.29 6.67
C LEU A 116 3.94 -9.82 6.35
N HIS A 117 4.74 -10.61 5.62
CA HIS A 117 6.19 -10.41 5.56
C HIS A 117 6.77 -10.22 4.17
N CYS A 118 6.05 -10.52 3.11
CA CYS A 118 6.58 -10.38 1.75
C CYS A 118 5.65 -9.59 0.84
N PRO A 119 6.10 -8.46 0.27
CA PRO A 119 5.34 -7.78 -0.77
C PRO A 119 5.34 -8.67 -2.01
N ARG A 120 4.17 -9.17 -2.41
CA ARG A 120 4.01 -9.69 -3.76
C ARG A 120 4.35 -8.59 -4.74
N THR A 121 5.52 -8.70 -5.35
CA THR A 121 6.07 -7.78 -6.36
C THR A 121 6.21 -6.31 -5.95
N LEU A 122 7.31 -6.00 -5.28
CA LEU A 122 7.95 -4.71 -5.35
C LEU A 122 8.69 -4.62 -6.69
N THR A 123 8.08 -4.08 -7.68
CA THR A 123 8.78 -3.76 -8.91
C THR A 123 9.14 -2.30 -8.89
N ALA A 124 10.38 -2.05 -8.49
CA ALA A 124 11.00 -0.77 -8.77
C ALA A 124 11.08 -0.59 -10.29
N THR A 125 10.58 0.52 -10.80
CA THR A 125 10.86 0.94 -12.16
C THR A 125 12.36 1.23 -12.26
N SER A 126 13.04 0.49 -13.14
CA SER A 126 14.44 0.64 -13.54
C SER A 126 15.36 1.37 -12.55
N GLY A 127 16.05 0.62 -11.70
CA GLY A 127 17.20 1.12 -10.93
C GLY A 127 16.94 1.64 -9.51
N LEU A 128 15.70 1.69 -9.04
CA LEU A 128 15.33 2.25 -7.74
C LEU A 128 14.97 1.17 -6.71
N MET A 129 15.90 0.25 -6.44
CA MET A 129 15.84 -0.62 -5.26
C MET A 129 16.56 0.00 -4.04
N ARG A 130 16.78 1.29 -4.04
CA ARG A 130 17.13 1.99 -2.81
C ARG A 130 15.89 2.69 -2.32
N PRO A 131 15.58 2.64 -0.99
CA PRO A 131 14.67 3.62 -0.44
C PRO A 131 15.15 4.97 -0.97
N PRO A 132 14.25 5.87 -1.38
CA PRO A 132 14.69 7.15 -1.88
C PRO A 132 15.62 7.71 -0.82
N LEU A 133 16.93 7.59 -1.07
CA LEU A 133 17.90 8.37 -0.34
C LEU A 133 17.33 9.76 -0.39
N LEU A 134 17.31 10.45 0.72
CA LEU A 134 16.98 11.86 0.89
C LEU A 134 17.72 12.74 -0.12
N SER A 135 17.58 12.47 -1.38
CA SER A 135 17.97 13.30 -2.48
C SER A 135 16.79 14.23 -2.71
N THR A 136 16.73 15.21 -1.87
CA THR A 136 15.84 16.37 -1.95
C THR A 136 16.03 17.20 -3.23
N ARG A 137 16.83 16.79 -4.16
CA ARG A 137 16.98 17.43 -5.47
C ARG A 137 15.96 16.79 -6.42
N LEU A 138 14.89 17.51 -6.64
CA LEU A 138 14.09 17.42 -7.87
C LEU A 138 15.05 17.66 -9.02
N SER A 139 15.56 16.59 -9.63
CA SER A 139 16.60 16.69 -10.65
C SER A 139 16.10 17.24 -11.97
N ASP A 140 14.81 17.45 -12.17
CA ASP A 140 14.27 18.22 -13.29
C ASP A 140 12.81 18.64 -13.03
N THR A 141 12.63 19.86 -12.54
CA THR A 141 11.29 20.45 -12.35
C THR A 141 10.77 21.12 -13.63
N SER A 142 11.55 21.14 -14.70
CA SER A 142 11.20 21.86 -15.92
C SER A 142 9.88 21.38 -16.53
N ASN A 143 9.69 20.06 -16.62
CA ASN A 143 8.47 19.47 -17.18
C ASN A 143 7.25 19.69 -16.27
N ILE A 144 7.42 19.63 -14.95
CA ILE A 144 6.36 19.88 -13.98
C ILE A 144 5.95 21.35 -14.02
N SER A 145 6.95 22.24 -14.05
CA SER A 145 6.73 23.70 -14.19
C SER A 145 6.03 24.03 -15.51
N ALA A 146 6.46 23.43 -16.62
CA ALA A 146 5.83 23.60 -17.93
C ALA A 146 4.37 23.13 -17.92
N THR A 147 4.06 21.98 -17.30
CA THR A 147 2.70 21.48 -17.16
C THR A 147 1.83 22.47 -16.38
N MET A 148 2.32 22.99 -15.24
CA MET A 148 1.57 23.94 -14.43
C MET A 148 1.41 25.29 -15.12
N THR A 149 2.44 25.79 -15.80
CA THR A 149 2.35 27.04 -16.58
C THR A 149 1.36 26.92 -17.73
N SER A 150 1.34 25.77 -18.41
CA SER A 150 0.36 25.51 -19.48
C SER A 150 -1.09 25.44 -18.92
N LEU A 151 -1.28 24.82 -17.78
CA LEU A 151 -2.60 24.67 -17.17
C LEU A 151 -3.11 25.98 -16.53
N CYS A 152 -2.24 26.67 -15.80
CA CYS A 152 -2.54 27.88 -15.02
C CYS A 152 -1.57 29.02 -15.42
N PRO A 153 -1.71 29.65 -16.61
CA PRO A 153 -0.75 30.63 -17.12
C PRO A 153 -0.55 31.86 -16.22
N GLN A 154 -1.56 32.21 -15.44
CA GLN A 154 -1.51 33.35 -14.49
C GLN A 154 -0.77 33.03 -13.19
N LEU A 155 -0.47 31.76 -12.93
CA LEU A 155 0.19 31.33 -11.71
C LEU A 155 1.70 31.47 -11.83
N LYS A 156 2.32 32.22 -10.91
CA LYS A 156 3.76 32.22 -10.73
C LYS A 156 4.17 30.96 -9.96
N TYR A 157 4.38 29.88 -10.66
CA TYR A 157 4.80 28.62 -10.07
C TYR A 157 6.26 28.69 -9.66
N SER A 158 6.54 28.59 -8.36
CA SER A 158 7.91 28.57 -7.86
C SER A 158 8.49 27.17 -7.93
N SER A 159 9.66 27.02 -8.51
CA SER A 159 10.40 25.74 -8.59
C SER A 159 11.19 25.41 -7.31
N SER A 160 10.92 26.07 -6.18
CA SER A 160 11.68 25.86 -4.95
C SER A 160 11.59 24.41 -4.46
N PRO A 161 12.72 23.72 -4.23
CA PRO A 161 12.77 22.27 -4.08
C PRO A 161 12.66 21.78 -2.64
N THR A 162 12.22 22.58 -1.68
CA THR A 162 12.22 22.20 -0.27
C THR A 162 10.91 21.54 0.14
N SER A 163 10.93 20.21 0.27
CA SER A 163 9.83 19.48 0.89
C SER A 163 9.66 19.92 2.35
N VAL A 164 8.44 20.34 2.69
CA VAL A 164 8.09 20.83 4.04
C VAL A 164 7.85 19.67 5.00
N ILE A 165 7.29 18.57 4.49
CA ILE A 165 6.91 17.38 5.26
C ILE A 165 7.90 16.27 4.92
N THR A 166 8.84 16.02 5.81
CA THR A 166 9.91 15.03 5.62
C THR A 166 9.67 13.75 6.42
N ASP A 167 8.69 13.77 7.31
CA ASP A 167 8.40 12.73 8.29
C ASP A 167 7.12 11.93 7.98
N ILE A 168 6.53 12.14 6.80
CA ILE A 168 5.37 11.38 6.31
C ILE A 168 5.67 10.84 4.91
N ALA A 169 5.38 9.55 4.68
CA ALA A 169 5.28 8.99 3.34
C ALA A 169 3.85 9.18 2.82
N LEU A 170 3.70 10.00 1.78
CA LEU A 170 2.43 10.17 1.07
C LEU A 170 2.28 9.05 0.03
N ILE A 171 1.17 8.32 0.11
CA ILE A 171 0.80 7.25 -0.81
C ILE A 171 -0.40 7.72 -1.62
N ILE A 172 -0.22 7.89 -2.92
CA ILE A 172 -1.30 8.26 -3.85
C ILE A 172 -1.78 7.01 -4.56
N THR A 173 -3.04 6.67 -4.37
CA THR A 173 -3.62 5.42 -4.83
C THR A 173 -4.54 5.63 -6.01
N PHE A 174 -4.20 5.03 -7.16
CA PHE A 174 -5.03 5.01 -8.35
C PHE A 174 -5.98 3.81 -8.31
N ASN A 175 -7.25 4.06 -8.50
CA ASN A 175 -8.24 2.99 -8.64
C ASN A 175 -8.30 2.38 -10.05
N SER A 176 -7.66 3.03 -11.03
CA SER A 176 -7.61 2.58 -12.43
C SER A 176 -6.39 3.14 -13.15
N ASP A 177 -5.79 2.34 -14.04
CA ASP A 177 -4.67 2.70 -14.90
C ASP A 177 -4.97 3.86 -15.87
N LYS A 178 -6.24 4.06 -16.18
CA LYS A 178 -6.67 5.19 -17.06
C LYS A 178 -6.36 6.57 -16.49
N PHE A 179 -6.11 6.69 -15.19
CA PHE A 179 -5.84 7.96 -14.53
C PHE A 179 -4.34 8.29 -14.39
N TYR A 180 -3.44 7.43 -14.86
CA TYR A 180 -1.99 7.69 -14.79
C TYR A 180 -1.53 8.92 -15.56
N HIS A 181 -2.34 9.43 -16.49
CA HIS A 181 -2.06 10.70 -17.16
C HIS A 181 -2.13 11.93 -16.21
N ASN A 182 -2.71 11.78 -15.00
CA ASN A 182 -2.71 12.82 -13.98
C ASN A 182 -1.38 12.93 -13.23
N LEU A 183 -0.43 12.00 -13.44
CA LEU A 183 0.83 11.93 -12.72
C LEU A 183 1.61 13.26 -12.68
N PRO A 184 1.77 14.03 -13.78
CA PRO A 184 2.47 15.31 -13.73
C PRO A 184 1.80 16.34 -12.82
N LEU A 185 0.47 16.34 -12.76
CA LEU A 185 -0.29 17.24 -11.89
C LEU A 185 -0.18 16.84 -10.43
N LEU A 186 -0.27 15.53 -10.13
CA LEU A 186 -0.11 15.01 -8.78
C LEU A 186 1.30 15.29 -8.24
N GLU A 187 2.34 15.17 -9.09
CA GLU A 187 3.70 15.57 -8.75
C GLU A 187 3.77 17.08 -8.46
N ALA A 188 3.18 17.92 -9.32
CA ALA A 188 3.17 19.36 -9.13
C ALA A 188 2.47 19.79 -7.83
N ILE A 189 1.39 19.10 -7.47
CA ILE A 189 0.59 19.40 -6.28
C ILE A 189 1.30 18.92 -5.00
N HIS A 190 1.86 17.71 -5.00
CA HIS A 190 2.26 17.06 -3.75
C HIS A 190 3.78 17.03 -3.49
N ARG A 191 4.62 16.92 -4.53
CA ARG A 191 6.07 16.74 -4.36
C ARG A 191 6.75 17.88 -3.62
N ARG A 192 6.23 19.08 -3.74
CA ARG A 192 6.78 20.26 -3.05
C ARG A 192 6.53 20.27 -1.55
N TYR A 193 5.53 19.52 -1.09
CA TYR A 193 5.23 19.37 0.33
C TYR A 193 5.85 18.13 0.93
N PHE A 194 5.80 16.99 0.24
CA PHE A 194 6.22 15.70 0.78
C PHE A 194 7.55 15.26 0.20
N ALA A 195 8.49 14.92 1.07
CA ALA A 195 9.77 14.33 0.66
C ALA A 195 9.57 12.91 0.06
N TYR A 196 8.61 12.17 0.59
CA TYR A 196 8.24 10.85 0.09
C TYR A 196 6.86 10.89 -0.55
N VAL A 197 6.80 10.72 -1.86
CA VAL A 197 5.56 10.52 -2.62
C VAL A 197 5.66 9.18 -3.34
N ILE A 198 4.74 8.27 -3.02
CA ILE A 198 4.70 6.89 -3.49
C ILE A 198 3.39 6.71 -4.24
N TYR A 199 3.45 6.12 -5.41
CA TYR A 199 2.28 5.81 -6.20
C TYR A 199 1.92 4.34 -6.10
N CYS A 200 0.64 4.04 -6.03
CA CYS A 200 0.12 2.68 -5.99
C CYS A 200 -1.10 2.55 -6.89
N GLY A 201 -1.20 1.45 -7.60
CA GLY A 201 -2.33 1.21 -8.50
C GLY A 201 -2.22 -0.11 -9.25
N PRO A 202 -3.14 -0.41 -10.18
CA PRO A 202 -3.10 -1.60 -11.01
C PRO A 202 -2.17 -1.39 -12.21
N ARG A 203 -1.64 -2.50 -12.80
CA ARG A 203 -0.96 -2.50 -14.09
C ARG A 203 0.29 -1.61 -14.17
N GLN A 204 1.33 -2.06 -13.53
CA GLN A 204 2.64 -1.41 -13.55
C GLN A 204 3.18 -1.11 -14.95
N ASP A 205 2.91 -1.96 -15.94
CA ASP A 205 3.33 -1.76 -17.33
C ASP A 205 2.77 -0.44 -17.89
N ARG A 206 1.49 -0.16 -17.63
CA ARG A 206 0.82 1.08 -18.02
C ARG A 206 1.37 2.29 -17.26
N PHE A 207 1.64 2.14 -15.97
CA PHE A 207 2.25 3.21 -15.19
C PHE A 207 3.65 3.57 -15.73
N LYS A 208 4.49 2.56 -16.02
CA LYS A 208 5.82 2.77 -16.60
C LYS A 208 5.77 3.47 -17.95
N ALA A 209 4.88 3.04 -18.84
CA ALA A 209 4.73 3.68 -20.13
C ALA A 209 4.40 5.17 -19.97
N LYS A 210 3.47 5.50 -19.07
CA LYS A 210 3.04 6.88 -18.84
C LYS A 210 4.10 7.73 -18.13
N LEU A 211 4.86 7.14 -17.22
CA LEU A 211 5.98 7.79 -16.56
C LEU A 211 7.05 8.25 -17.57
N ILE A 212 7.45 7.38 -18.50
CA ILE A 212 8.45 7.68 -19.54
C ILE A 212 7.98 8.84 -20.43
N GLU A 213 6.69 8.87 -20.77
CA GLU A 213 6.11 9.93 -21.58
C GLU A 213 6.06 11.29 -20.87
N SER A 214 5.84 11.31 -19.57
CA SER A 214 5.47 12.53 -18.86
C SER A 214 6.50 13.09 -17.92
N ILE A 215 7.38 12.26 -17.33
CA ILE A 215 8.35 12.69 -16.30
C ILE A 215 9.64 11.90 -16.46
N ALA A 216 10.53 12.36 -17.32
CA ALA A 216 11.74 11.62 -17.73
C ALA A 216 12.78 11.39 -16.62
N SER A 217 12.74 12.08 -15.47
CA SER A 217 13.85 12.09 -14.51
C SER A 217 13.48 12.09 -13.02
N SER A 218 12.23 11.88 -12.64
CA SER A 218 11.82 11.91 -11.24
C SER A 218 12.06 10.58 -10.52
N ASN A 219 12.52 10.64 -9.27
CA ASN A 219 12.61 9.49 -8.38
C ASN A 219 11.20 9.09 -7.91
N ILE A 220 10.50 8.31 -8.73
CA ILE A 220 9.15 7.84 -8.46
C ILE A 220 9.17 6.39 -8.01
N LEU A 221 8.61 6.13 -6.84
CA LEU A 221 8.33 4.79 -6.37
C LEU A 221 6.89 4.42 -6.71
N TYR A 222 6.71 3.27 -7.37
CA TYR A 222 5.39 2.73 -7.69
C TYR A 222 5.22 1.32 -7.14
N ILE A 223 4.04 1.06 -6.60
CA ILE A 223 3.63 -0.24 -6.06
C ILE A 223 2.47 -0.79 -6.89
N ASP A 224 2.64 -1.99 -7.44
CA ASP A 224 1.56 -2.74 -8.11
C ASP A 224 0.74 -3.50 -7.06
N GLY A 225 -0.22 -2.83 -6.45
CA GLY A 225 -0.91 -3.33 -5.27
C GLY A 225 -2.42 -3.54 -5.41
N ILE A 226 -3.06 -2.98 -6.47
CA ILE A 226 -4.52 -3.01 -6.60
C ILE A 226 -4.91 -3.93 -7.75
N LYS A 227 -5.01 -5.22 -7.49
CA LYS A 227 -5.45 -6.20 -8.51
C LYS A 227 -6.98 -6.29 -8.64
N GLU A 228 -7.72 -5.98 -7.58
CA GLU A 228 -9.17 -6.24 -7.50
C GLU A 228 -10.04 -4.96 -7.45
N GLY A 229 -9.47 -3.79 -7.66
CA GLY A 229 -10.20 -2.53 -7.73
C GLY A 229 -10.10 -1.66 -6.46
N TRP A 230 -10.73 -0.50 -6.47
CA TRP A 230 -10.62 0.57 -5.47
C TRP A 230 -11.00 0.16 -4.04
N TYR A 231 -11.86 -0.81 -3.86
CA TYR A 231 -12.32 -1.26 -2.54
C TYR A 231 -11.23 -1.93 -1.69
N HIS A 232 -10.08 -2.24 -2.28
CA HIS A 232 -8.89 -2.75 -1.57
C HIS A 232 -7.71 -1.76 -1.58
N MET A 233 -7.95 -0.47 -1.82
CA MET A 233 -6.87 0.53 -1.89
C MET A 233 -6.00 0.60 -0.60
N TRP A 234 -6.51 0.20 0.56
CA TRP A 234 -5.76 0.10 1.81
C TRP A 234 -4.58 -0.89 1.76
N GLU A 235 -4.54 -1.78 0.76
CA GLU A 235 -3.37 -2.64 0.52
C GLU A 235 -2.12 -1.84 0.19
N CYS A 236 -2.27 -0.70 -0.47
CA CYS A 236 -1.15 0.20 -0.76
C CYS A 236 -0.45 0.69 0.51
N LEU A 237 -1.22 1.00 1.54
CA LEU A 237 -0.70 1.38 2.86
C LEU A 237 0.08 0.23 3.50
N THR A 238 -0.48 -0.98 3.49
CA THR A 238 0.16 -2.19 4.00
C THR A 238 1.47 -2.50 3.28
N LEU A 239 1.49 -2.40 1.97
CA LEU A 239 2.67 -2.67 1.15
C LEU A 239 3.75 -1.61 1.39
N THR A 240 3.38 -0.33 1.40
CA THR A 240 4.33 0.77 1.62
C THR A 240 4.97 0.70 3.00
N SER A 241 4.20 0.37 4.03
CA SER A 241 4.74 0.31 5.40
C SER A 241 5.77 -0.80 5.61
N LYS A 242 5.91 -1.74 4.68
CA LYS A 242 6.97 -2.78 4.71
C LYS A 242 8.34 -2.25 4.32
N PHE A 243 8.43 -1.08 3.69
CA PHE A 243 9.73 -0.50 3.29
C PHE A 243 10.56 0.04 4.45
N ASN A 244 9.99 0.10 5.65
CA ASN A 244 10.66 0.66 6.83
C ASN A 244 11.32 2.02 6.53
N LEU A 245 10.57 2.90 5.87
CA LEU A 245 11.03 4.26 5.62
C LEU A 245 11.24 4.98 6.96
N ASP A 246 12.26 5.83 7.02
CA ASP A 246 12.49 6.69 8.17
C ASP A 246 11.46 7.83 8.20
N VAL A 247 10.22 7.46 8.56
CA VAL A 247 9.09 8.37 8.65
C VAL A 247 8.28 8.10 9.91
N ARG A 248 7.60 9.11 10.40
CA ARG A 248 6.72 9.00 11.56
C ARG A 248 5.38 8.36 11.23
N GLY A 249 5.01 8.30 9.95
CA GLY A 249 3.79 7.63 9.53
C GLY A 249 3.55 7.65 8.03
N TYR A 250 2.48 6.99 7.64
CA TYR A 250 2.07 6.73 6.27
C TYR A 250 0.70 7.36 6.03
N LEU A 251 0.64 8.30 5.10
CA LEU A 251 -0.59 8.97 4.67
C LEU A 251 -1.00 8.45 3.29
N GLN A 252 -2.13 7.80 3.21
CA GLN A 252 -2.69 7.36 1.93
C GLN A 252 -3.87 8.24 1.52
N ILE A 253 -3.89 8.59 0.23
CA ILE A 253 -5.01 9.31 -0.39
C ILE A 253 -5.43 8.65 -1.71
N ALA A 254 -6.67 8.89 -2.13
CA ALA A 254 -7.11 8.58 -3.49
C ALA A 254 -6.55 9.62 -4.49
N ASP A 255 -6.37 9.23 -5.76
CA ASP A 255 -5.83 10.09 -6.82
C ASP A 255 -6.72 11.28 -7.20
N ASP A 256 -7.97 11.28 -6.73
CA ASP A 256 -8.93 12.38 -6.87
C ASP A 256 -9.19 13.14 -5.54
N THR A 257 -8.25 13.07 -4.61
CA THR A 257 -8.28 13.83 -3.35
C THR A 257 -7.26 14.97 -3.39
N LEU A 258 -7.71 16.20 -3.18
CA LEU A 258 -6.84 17.34 -2.96
C LEU A 258 -6.55 17.52 -1.47
N LEU A 259 -5.28 17.53 -1.09
CA LEU A 259 -4.83 17.82 0.26
C LEU A 259 -4.46 19.30 0.41
N ASN A 260 -4.97 19.96 1.42
CA ASN A 260 -4.41 21.21 1.90
C ASN A 260 -3.15 20.88 2.71
N SER A 261 -2.06 20.60 1.99
CA SER A 261 -0.82 20.08 2.57
C SER A 261 -0.21 20.99 3.63
N TRP A 262 -0.51 22.30 3.57
CA TRP A 262 -0.14 23.27 4.59
C TRP A 262 -0.81 23.01 5.95
N ASN A 263 -2.04 22.49 5.97
CA ASN A 263 -2.73 22.08 7.20
C ASN A 263 -2.31 20.70 7.67
N ILE A 264 -1.92 19.81 6.75
CA ILE A 264 -1.39 18.48 7.07
C ILE A 264 -0.05 18.55 7.80
N ALA A 265 0.75 19.56 7.48
CA ALA A 265 2.09 19.72 8.04
C ALA A 265 2.12 19.83 9.58
N ASP A 266 1.04 20.28 10.20
CA ASP A 266 0.97 20.55 11.65
C ASP A 266 0.15 19.50 12.41
N LEU A 267 -0.34 18.46 11.74
CA LEU A 267 -1.15 17.40 12.38
C LEU A 267 -0.31 16.47 13.28
N PRO A 268 -0.91 15.90 14.34
CA PRO A 268 -0.22 15.01 15.27
C PRO A 268 0.19 13.69 14.59
N ARG A 269 1.50 13.40 14.57
CA ARG A 269 2.09 12.22 13.92
C ARG A 269 1.92 10.92 14.70
N ASP A 270 1.59 11.00 15.96
CA ASP A 270 1.45 9.86 16.86
C ASP A 270 0.02 9.31 16.94
N ARG A 271 -0.94 9.93 16.24
CA ARG A 271 -2.37 9.58 16.19
C ARG A 271 -2.76 9.07 14.81
N ILE A 272 -3.74 8.16 14.76
CA ILE A 272 -4.40 7.79 13.51
C ILE A 272 -5.28 8.96 13.05
N TRP A 273 -5.31 9.25 11.73
CA TRP A 273 -6.23 10.27 11.20
C TRP A 273 -7.35 9.63 10.41
N MET A 274 -8.55 10.08 10.68
CA MET A 274 -9.79 9.64 10.03
C MET A 274 -10.71 10.84 9.75
N THR A 275 -11.72 10.61 8.93
CA THR A 275 -12.72 11.63 8.58
C THR A 275 -13.83 11.77 9.63
N SER A 276 -14.25 10.68 10.25
CA SER A 276 -15.22 10.70 11.37
C SER A 276 -15.36 9.32 12.02
N HIS A 277 -15.97 9.25 13.21
CA HIS A 277 -16.42 8.01 13.82
C HIS A 277 -17.80 7.60 13.27
N GLY A 278 -18.09 6.33 13.33
CA GLY A 278 -19.42 5.76 13.03
C GLY A 278 -19.35 4.25 12.95
N HIS A 279 -20.36 3.61 13.48
CA HIS A 279 -20.41 2.15 13.55
C HIS A 279 -21.72 1.61 12.95
N LEU A 280 -21.67 0.35 12.56
CA LEU A 280 -22.80 -0.43 12.08
C LEU A 280 -22.90 -1.71 12.91
N ASP A 281 -24.12 -2.15 13.23
CA ASP A 281 -24.31 -3.49 13.80
C ASP A 281 -24.01 -4.54 12.74
N ARG A 282 -23.13 -5.48 13.04
CA ARG A 282 -22.75 -6.58 12.15
C ARG A 282 -23.92 -7.48 11.78
N ARG A 283 -24.93 -7.57 12.63
CA ARG A 283 -26.10 -8.43 12.49
C ARG A 283 -27.24 -7.77 11.73
N ASP A 284 -27.24 -6.44 11.64
CA ASP A 284 -28.31 -5.70 10.99
C ASP A 284 -28.13 -5.74 9.46
N ALA A 285 -28.80 -6.70 8.82
CA ALA A 285 -28.76 -6.89 7.37
C ALA A 285 -29.50 -5.77 6.60
N GLU A 286 -30.42 -5.06 7.23
CA GLU A 286 -31.36 -4.18 6.52
C GLU A 286 -31.15 -2.69 6.78
N LYS A 287 -30.64 -2.33 7.94
CA LYS A 287 -30.53 -0.93 8.35
C LYS A 287 -29.15 -0.34 8.14
N VAL A 288 -28.80 -0.09 6.89
CA VAL A 288 -27.74 0.88 6.60
C VAL A 288 -28.38 2.25 6.50
N GLN A 289 -28.16 3.10 7.51
CA GLN A 289 -28.53 4.51 7.41
C GLN A 289 -27.91 5.11 6.15
N GLY A 290 -28.75 5.70 5.29
CA GLY A 290 -28.30 6.36 4.07
C GLY A 290 -28.08 5.49 2.83
N GLY A 291 -28.48 4.19 2.85
CA GLY A 291 -28.49 3.37 1.64
C GLY A 291 -27.12 3.04 1.04
N TRP A 292 -26.07 2.92 1.87
CA TRP A 292 -24.72 2.57 1.41
C TRP A 292 -24.73 1.18 0.75
N VAL A 293 -24.77 1.15 -0.58
CA VAL A 293 -25.03 -0.05 -1.39
C VAL A 293 -23.98 -1.15 -1.20
N TRP A 294 -22.73 -0.78 -0.82
CA TRP A 294 -21.64 -1.73 -0.63
C TRP A 294 -21.80 -2.65 0.57
N TRP A 295 -22.68 -2.31 1.54
CA TRP A 295 -22.98 -3.17 2.68
C TRP A 295 -23.51 -4.54 2.25
N LYS A 296 -24.41 -4.55 1.28
CA LYS A 296 -25.02 -5.79 0.75
C LYS A 296 -24.11 -6.48 -0.32
N HIS A 297 -23.02 -5.86 -0.69
CA HIS A 297 -22.10 -6.42 -1.68
C HIS A 297 -21.24 -7.55 -1.07
N LYS A 298 -20.65 -8.41 -1.96
CA LYS A 298 -19.81 -9.56 -1.54
C LYS A 298 -18.62 -9.19 -0.64
N PHE A 299 -18.12 -7.96 -0.74
CA PHE A 299 -17.03 -7.42 0.11
C PHE A 299 -17.53 -6.50 1.25
N GLY A 300 -18.82 -6.45 1.48
CA GLY A 300 -19.47 -5.70 2.58
C GLY A 300 -19.67 -6.55 3.84
N GLN A 301 -20.93 -6.59 4.34
CA GLN A 301 -21.29 -7.23 5.61
C GLN A 301 -20.76 -8.66 5.78
N LYS A 302 -20.99 -9.52 4.79
CA LYS A 302 -20.56 -10.93 4.89
C LYS A 302 -19.02 -11.04 5.01
N ALA A 303 -18.29 -10.23 4.27
CA ALA A 303 -16.83 -10.23 4.30
C ALA A 303 -16.29 -9.73 5.65
N VAL A 304 -16.79 -8.58 6.14
CA VAL A 304 -16.33 -8.04 7.42
C VAL A 304 -16.73 -8.93 8.61
N ASN A 305 -17.87 -9.61 8.54
CA ASN A 305 -18.27 -10.56 9.57
C ASN A 305 -17.28 -11.72 9.65
N ARG A 306 -16.92 -12.34 8.53
CA ARG A 306 -15.92 -13.43 8.53
C ARG A 306 -14.55 -12.96 9.03
N ALA A 307 -14.12 -11.74 8.66
CA ALA A 307 -12.88 -11.19 9.16
C ALA A 307 -12.89 -10.99 10.68
N MET A 308 -13.96 -10.40 11.21
CA MET A 308 -14.13 -10.20 12.66
C MET A 308 -14.26 -11.52 13.41
N ASP A 309 -14.98 -12.50 12.86
CA ASP A 309 -15.09 -13.85 13.46
C ASP A 309 -13.73 -14.56 13.47
N THR A 310 -12.90 -14.35 12.44
CA THR A 310 -11.52 -14.83 12.42
C THR A 310 -10.67 -14.17 13.50
N VAL A 311 -10.79 -12.85 13.69
CA VAL A 311 -10.11 -12.12 14.78
C VAL A 311 -10.51 -12.70 16.16
N VAL A 312 -11.80 -12.91 16.40
CA VAL A 312 -12.29 -13.50 17.67
C VAL A 312 -11.76 -14.92 17.84
N ARG A 313 -11.80 -15.74 16.80
CA ARG A 313 -11.26 -17.12 16.84
C ARG A 313 -9.77 -17.14 17.18
N ILE A 314 -8.96 -16.29 16.55
CA ILE A 314 -7.52 -16.19 16.87
C ILE A 314 -7.33 -15.74 18.31
N HIS A 315 -8.08 -14.76 18.78
CA HIS A 315 -8.02 -14.29 20.17
C HIS A 315 -8.25 -15.41 21.18
N ASN A 316 -9.27 -16.23 20.93
CA ASN A 316 -9.64 -17.33 21.83
C ASN A 316 -8.65 -18.50 21.79
N ASN A 317 -8.10 -18.82 20.61
CA ASN A 317 -7.23 -19.97 20.42
C ASN A 317 -5.74 -19.65 20.67
N GLU A 318 -5.35 -18.38 20.52
CA GLU A 318 -3.97 -17.90 20.64
C GLU A 318 -3.89 -16.72 21.62
N PRO A 319 -4.11 -16.92 22.93
CA PRO A 319 -4.12 -15.82 23.91
C PRO A 319 -2.79 -15.06 24.00
N GLY A 320 -1.69 -15.67 23.53
CA GLY A 320 -0.37 -15.04 23.40
C GLY A 320 -0.19 -14.16 22.15
N ASN A 321 -1.15 -14.12 21.24
CA ASN A 321 -1.08 -13.29 20.05
C ASN A 321 -1.28 -11.80 20.40
N ASN A 322 -0.17 -11.11 20.62
CA ASN A 322 -0.18 -9.72 21.07
C ASN A 322 -0.91 -8.76 20.13
N HIS A 323 -0.88 -8.99 18.81
CA HIS A 323 -1.55 -8.10 17.84
C HIS A 323 -3.07 -8.21 17.97
N VAL A 324 -3.58 -9.43 18.01
CA VAL A 324 -5.02 -9.67 18.10
C VAL A 324 -5.57 -9.36 19.50
N SER A 325 -4.87 -9.75 20.55
CA SER A 325 -5.30 -9.49 21.94
C SER A 325 -5.37 -7.99 22.25
N LYS A 326 -4.39 -7.20 21.78
CA LYS A 326 -4.44 -5.73 21.89
C LYS A 326 -5.59 -5.15 21.10
N PHE A 327 -5.80 -5.62 19.87
CA PHE A 327 -6.90 -5.19 19.02
C PHE A 327 -8.24 -5.42 19.71
N VAL A 328 -8.54 -6.65 20.13
CA VAL A 328 -9.81 -7.00 20.78
C VAL A 328 -10.05 -6.16 22.03
N LYS A 329 -9.03 -5.99 22.87
CA LYS A 329 -9.13 -5.15 24.08
C LYS A 329 -9.48 -3.71 23.73
N THR A 330 -8.73 -3.07 22.82
CA THR A 330 -8.96 -1.66 22.44
C THR A 330 -10.31 -1.51 21.74
N TYR A 331 -10.64 -2.45 20.85
CA TYR A 331 -11.89 -2.45 20.10
C TYR A 331 -13.11 -2.53 21.02
N THR A 332 -13.10 -3.44 21.99
CA THR A 332 -14.17 -3.59 22.97
C THR A 332 -14.34 -2.34 23.83
N ILE A 333 -13.26 -1.68 24.20
CA ILE A 333 -13.34 -0.39 24.92
C ILE A 333 -14.03 0.67 24.06
N ASN A 334 -13.73 0.73 22.76
CA ASN A 334 -14.25 1.74 21.85
C ASN A 334 -15.70 1.51 21.41
N SER A 335 -16.12 0.24 21.23
CA SER A 335 -17.41 -0.16 20.68
C SER A 335 -18.37 -0.82 21.67
N GLY A 336 -17.90 -1.11 22.90
CA GLY A 336 -18.64 -1.89 23.90
C GLY A 336 -18.46 -3.39 23.74
N ASP A 337 -18.43 -3.90 22.52
CA ASP A 337 -18.25 -5.32 22.21
C ASP A 337 -17.72 -5.55 20.78
N MET A 338 -17.71 -6.80 20.33
CA MET A 338 -17.28 -7.19 18.97
C MET A 338 -18.45 -7.28 17.98
N SER A 339 -19.67 -6.85 18.34
CA SER A 339 -20.87 -6.97 17.49
C SER A 339 -20.99 -5.84 16.45
N HIS A 340 -20.20 -4.80 16.57
CA HIS A 340 -20.20 -3.67 15.67
C HIS A 340 -19.00 -3.70 14.71
N VAL A 341 -19.10 -2.96 13.62
CA VAL A 341 -17.98 -2.59 12.72
C VAL A 341 -18.09 -1.12 12.41
N TYR A 342 -16.96 -0.52 12.08
CA TYR A 342 -16.93 0.89 11.72
C TYR A 342 -16.98 1.05 10.21
N GLN A 343 -17.75 2.02 9.73
CA GLN A 343 -17.89 2.35 8.30
C GLN A 343 -17.70 3.85 8.11
N ARG A 344 -16.75 4.23 7.27
CA ARG A 344 -16.52 5.61 6.84
C ARG A 344 -15.80 5.67 5.50
N SER A 345 -15.96 6.79 4.80
CA SER A 345 -15.14 7.09 3.64
C SER A 345 -13.66 7.14 4.03
N CYS A 346 -12.82 6.55 3.20
CA CYS A 346 -11.40 6.31 3.46
C CYS A 346 -10.51 6.88 2.35
N ASP A 347 -10.91 8.01 1.77
CA ASP A 347 -10.12 8.68 0.73
C ASP A 347 -8.88 9.39 1.29
N VAL A 348 -8.81 9.52 2.62
CA VAL A 348 -7.64 9.96 3.38
C VAL A 348 -7.49 9.07 4.60
N MET A 349 -6.34 8.42 4.73
CA MET A 349 -6.02 7.50 5.81
C MET A 349 -4.58 7.72 6.28
N TYR A 350 -4.37 7.93 7.58
CA TYR A 350 -3.01 8.02 8.13
C TYR A 350 -2.82 7.07 9.29
N ILE A 351 -1.68 6.38 9.28
CA ILE A 351 -1.25 5.49 10.37
C ILE A 351 0.15 5.87 10.82
N PRO A 352 0.37 6.07 12.13
CA PRO A 352 1.71 6.20 12.71
C PRO A 352 2.57 4.97 12.43
N SER A 353 3.85 5.14 12.14
CA SER A 353 4.80 4.04 11.90
C SER A 353 4.84 3.03 13.05
N LYS A 354 4.69 3.49 14.30
CA LYS A 354 4.65 2.62 15.49
C LYS A 354 3.48 1.63 15.51
N MET A 355 2.43 1.88 14.72
CA MET A 355 1.25 1.01 14.61
C MET A 355 1.24 0.16 13.33
N ALA A 356 2.19 0.39 12.43
CA ALA A 356 2.19 -0.22 11.10
C ALA A 356 2.26 -1.76 11.14
N ASP A 357 3.04 -2.34 12.05
CA ASP A 357 3.16 -3.79 12.19
C ASP A 357 1.85 -4.44 12.61
N GLN A 358 1.21 -3.89 13.64
CA GLN A 358 -0.08 -4.41 14.10
C GLN A 358 -1.16 -4.20 13.03
N PHE A 359 -1.15 -3.05 12.34
CA PHE A 359 -2.06 -2.80 11.23
C PHE A 359 -1.89 -3.84 10.11
N ARG A 360 -0.65 -4.11 9.67
CA ARG A 360 -0.37 -5.11 8.63
C ARG A 360 -0.88 -6.49 9.00
N TYR A 361 -0.62 -6.90 10.25
CA TYR A 361 -1.10 -8.19 10.75
C TYR A 361 -2.62 -8.33 10.61
N LEU A 362 -3.35 -7.37 11.14
CA LEU A 362 -4.80 -7.37 11.12
C LEU A 362 -5.37 -7.18 9.71
N ALA A 363 -4.75 -6.31 8.92
CA ALA A 363 -5.13 -6.06 7.54
C ALA A 363 -5.05 -7.33 6.66
N ALA A 364 -4.09 -8.24 6.94
CA ALA A 364 -4.02 -9.52 6.23
C ALA A 364 -5.27 -10.39 6.45
N ILE A 365 -5.83 -10.38 7.67
CA ILE A 365 -7.09 -11.09 7.97
C ILE A 365 -8.24 -10.51 7.15
N PHE A 366 -8.35 -9.18 7.08
CA PHE A 366 -9.39 -8.49 6.31
C PHE A 366 -9.22 -8.68 4.80
N ARG A 367 -7.97 -8.76 4.32
CA ARG A 367 -7.65 -9.04 2.93
C ARG A 367 -8.09 -10.43 2.50
N LYS A 368 -7.84 -11.46 3.29
CA LYS A 368 -8.29 -12.83 3.04
C LYS A 368 -9.80 -12.88 2.78
N GLU A 369 -10.55 -12.09 3.52
CA GLU A 369 -12.00 -12.00 3.41
C GLU A 369 -12.47 -10.95 2.38
N ARG A 370 -11.56 -10.24 1.73
CA ARG A 370 -11.84 -9.21 0.71
C ARG A 370 -12.74 -8.08 1.21
N VAL A 371 -12.48 -7.60 2.42
CA VAL A 371 -13.30 -6.56 3.04
C VAL A 371 -13.08 -5.21 2.35
N ASN A 372 -14.16 -4.47 2.11
CA ASN A 372 -14.14 -3.12 1.55
C ASN A 372 -13.30 -2.15 2.39
N VAL A 373 -12.62 -1.19 1.74
CA VAL A 373 -11.78 -0.18 2.38
C VAL A 373 -12.51 0.65 3.44
N GLU A 374 -13.76 1.03 3.16
CA GLU A 374 -14.60 1.84 4.06
C GLU A 374 -15.12 1.06 5.29
N LEU A 375 -14.83 -0.25 5.36
CA LEU A 375 -15.02 -1.10 6.53
C LEU A 375 -13.69 -1.48 7.16
N THR A 376 -12.69 -1.83 6.33
CA THR A 376 -11.39 -2.31 6.80
C THR A 376 -10.67 -1.26 7.62
N PHE A 377 -10.38 -0.10 7.02
CA PHE A 377 -9.56 0.90 7.69
C PHE A 377 -10.21 1.45 8.96
N PRO A 378 -11.50 1.89 8.98
CA PRO A 378 -12.10 2.42 10.21
C PRO A 378 -12.26 1.35 11.29
N THR A 379 -12.58 0.09 10.94
CA THR A 379 -12.65 -1.00 11.92
C THR A 379 -11.27 -1.27 12.53
N LEU A 380 -10.21 -1.33 11.73
CA LEU A 380 -8.85 -1.53 12.22
C LEU A 380 -8.37 -0.34 13.06
N ALA A 381 -8.66 0.89 12.65
CA ALA A 381 -8.27 2.09 13.38
C ALA A 381 -8.81 2.09 14.83
N HIS A 382 -10.08 1.69 15.01
CA HIS A 382 -10.71 1.64 16.34
C HIS A 382 -10.24 0.45 17.20
N GLY A 383 -9.57 -0.52 16.62
CA GLY A 383 -8.89 -1.58 17.38
C GLY A 383 -7.40 -1.30 17.64
N LEU A 384 -6.81 -0.35 16.91
CA LEU A 384 -5.41 0.04 17.06
C LEU A 384 -5.21 1.18 18.07
N ALA A 385 -6.19 2.08 18.18
CA ALA A 385 -6.12 3.25 19.05
C ALA A 385 -7.44 3.48 19.77
N HIS A 386 -7.39 4.09 20.96
CA HIS A 386 -8.59 4.57 21.63
C HIS A 386 -9.23 5.73 20.86
N ASN A 387 -10.54 5.88 20.95
CA ASN A 387 -11.27 6.95 20.26
C ASN A 387 -10.69 8.34 20.52
N ALA A 388 -10.21 8.60 21.74
CA ALA A 388 -9.56 9.87 22.11
C ALA A 388 -8.21 10.10 21.40
N ASP A 389 -7.55 9.02 20.95
CA ASP A 389 -6.25 9.05 20.27
C ASP A 389 -6.38 9.01 18.74
N ILE A 390 -7.61 9.01 18.22
CA ILE A 390 -7.89 9.14 16.80
C ILE A 390 -8.17 10.62 16.49
N TYR A 391 -7.40 11.18 15.58
CA TYR A 391 -7.56 12.57 15.16
C TYR A 391 -8.56 12.67 14.00
N MET A 392 -9.60 13.49 14.18
CA MET A 392 -10.58 13.74 13.14
C MET A 392 -10.14 14.86 12.22
N ILE A 393 -9.86 14.53 10.96
CA ILE A 393 -9.49 15.53 9.97
C ILE A 393 -10.72 16.30 9.50
N LYS A 394 -10.55 17.60 9.22
CA LYS A 394 -11.56 18.43 8.57
C LYS A 394 -11.53 18.15 7.08
N TRP A 395 -12.63 17.74 6.52
CA TRP A 395 -12.70 17.39 5.11
C TRP A 395 -14.01 17.83 4.49
N SER A 396 -14.01 18.03 3.18
CA SER A 396 -15.21 18.27 2.40
C SER A 396 -15.41 17.15 1.38
N ILE A 397 -16.63 16.59 1.35
CA ILE A 397 -17.01 15.55 0.41
C ILE A 397 -18.11 16.06 -0.51
N LEU A 398 -17.87 15.98 -1.82
CA LEU A 398 -18.74 16.52 -2.84
C LEU A 398 -19.44 15.41 -3.63
N TRP A 399 -20.58 14.94 -3.15
CA TRP A 399 -21.38 13.92 -3.82
C TRP A 399 -22.70 14.46 -4.38
N GLY A 400 -23.22 13.78 -5.39
CA GLY A 400 -24.51 14.07 -5.99
C GLY A 400 -24.59 15.50 -6.54
N LYS A 401 -25.57 16.27 -6.08
CA LYS A 401 -25.83 17.68 -6.51
C LYS A 401 -24.76 18.70 -6.10
N HIS A 402 -23.85 18.31 -5.20
CA HIS A 402 -22.74 19.17 -4.75
C HIS A 402 -21.46 18.93 -5.57
N ARG A 403 -21.45 17.95 -6.45
CA ARG A 403 -20.32 17.69 -7.34
C ARG A 403 -20.03 18.91 -8.19
N GLN A 404 -18.77 19.27 -8.36
CA GLN A 404 -18.28 20.47 -9.07
C GLN A 404 -18.58 21.82 -8.39
N LYS A 405 -19.23 21.85 -7.26
CA LYS A 405 -19.42 23.08 -6.47
C LYS A 405 -18.22 23.35 -5.55
N TYR A 406 -17.02 23.29 -6.09
CA TYR A 406 -15.77 23.35 -5.31
C TYR A 406 -15.66 24.64 -4.51
N ILE A 407 -15.96 25.79 -5.11
CA ILE A 407 -15.82 27.12 -4.49
C ILE A 407 -16.80 27.27 -3.31
N ASP A 408 -17.99 26.71 -3.41
CA ASP A 408 -19.03 26.85 -2.38
C ASP A 408 -18.72 26.02 -1.12
N PHE A 409 -17.97 24.92 -1.28
CA PHE A 409 -17.71 23.95 -0.21
C PHE A 409 -16.25 23.85 0.19
N TYR A 410 -15.37 24.64 -0.45
CA TYR A 410 -13.96 24.66 -0.13
C TYR A 410 -13.66 25.74 0.90
N ASP A 411 -12.82 25.36 1.87
CA ASP A 411 -12.27 26.25 2.88
C ASP A 411 -10.77 25.98 2.98
N GLU A 412 -9.94 27.01 3.06
CA GLU A 412 -8.48 26.91 3.19
C GLU A 412 -8.04 26.22 4.49
N TYR A 413 -8.93 26.12 5.50
CA TYR A 413 -8.68 25.42 6.77
C TYR A 413 -9.08 23.94 6.77
N LEU A 414 -9.66 23.45 5.68
CA LEU A 414 -9.86 22.01 5.49
C LEU A 414 -8.51 21.29 5.40
N HIS A 415 -8.50 19.99 5.71
CA HIS A 415 -7.33 19.14 5.45
C HIS A 415 -7.41 18.50 4.06
N SER A 416 -8.63 18.24 3.56
CA SER A 416 -8.84 17.62 2.24
C SER A 416 -10.18 17.96 1.62
N LEU A 417 -10.21 17.90 0.29
CA LEU A 417 -11.41 17.97 -0.56
C LEU A 417 -11.48 16.71 -1.43
N HIS A 418 -12.62 16.03 -1.47
CA HIS A 418 -12.84 14.83 -2.28
C HIS A 418 -14.31 14.77 -2.80
N PRO A 419 -14.54 14.28 -4.03
CA PRO A 419 -13.57 14.06 -5.08
C PRO A 419 -13.27 15.32 -5.90
N PHE A 420 -12.02 15.48 -6.32
CA PHE A 420 -11.63 16.39 -7.38
C PHE A 420 -10.95 15.60 -8.50
N LYS A 421 -11.73 15.21 -9.50
CA LYS A 421 -11.25 14.33 -10.58
C LYS A 421 -10.37 15.09 -11.56
N LEU A 422 -9.06 15.13 -11.29
CA LEU A 422 -8.08 15.85 -12.12
C LEU A 422 -8.28 15.58 -13.62
N SER A 423 -8.51 14.32 -14.02
CA SER A 423 -8.75 13.93 -15.42
C SER A 423 -9.95 14.59 -16.10
N GLN A 424 -10.84 15.19 -15.34
CA GLN A 424 -12.05 15.87 -15.84
C GLN A 424 -12.01 17.36 -15.54
N GLU A 425 -11.66 17.70 -14.30
CA GLU A 425 -11.80 19.05 -13.77
C GLU A 425 -10.75 20.01 -14.33
N VAL A 426 -9.57 19.54 -14.71
CA VAL A 426 -8.59 20.41 -15.38
C VAL A 426 -9.02 20.85 -16.79
N TYR A 427 -10.02 20.20 -17.37
CA TYR A 427 -10.62 20.57 -18.66
C TYR A 427 -11.96 21.27 -18.50
N SER A 428 -12.59 21.23 -17.32
CA SER A 428 -13.82 21.95 -17.03
C SER A 428 -13.53 23.40 -16.66
N THR A 429 -14.44 24.32 -16.99
CA THR A 429 -14.33 25.74 -16.63
C THR A 429 -14.30 25.92 -15.11
N GLU A 430 -15.22 25.28 -14.39
CA GLU A 430 -15.33 25.41 -12.93
C GLU A 430 -14.17 24.76 -12.20
N GLY A 431 -13.75 23.56 -12.63
CA GLY A 431 -12.61 22.88 -12.03
C GLY A 431 -11.31 23.64 -12.25
N ARG A 432 -11.08 24.20 -13.46
CA ARG A 432 -9.90 25.02 -13.75
C ARG A 432 -9.93 26.33 -12.97
N LYS A 433 -11.10 27.00 -12.89
CA LYS A 433 -11.27 28.21 -12.10
C LYS A 433 -10.94 27.96 -10.63
N PHE A 434 -11.41 26.85 -10.07
CA PHE A 434 -11.07 26.47 -8.70
C PHE A 434 -9.59 26.11 -8.55
N LEU A 435 -9.05 25.23 -9.38
CA LEU A 435 -7.67 24.78 -9.27
C LEU A 435 -6.66 25.91 -9.42
N CYS A 436 -6.79 26.71 -10.50
CA CYS A 436 -5.84 27.76 -10.84
C CYS A 436 -6.12 29.10 -10.15
N GLY A 437 -7.38 29.37 -9.78
CA GLY A 437 -7.76 30.64 -9.17
C GLY A 437 -7.85 30.62 -7.65
N VAL A 438 -7.98 29.43 -7.04
CA VAL A 438 -8.13 29.29 -5.59
C VAL A 438 -7.08 28.37 -5.00
N TYR A 439 -7.08 27.08 -5.37
CA TYR A 439 -6.27 26.06 -4.70
C TYR A 439 -4.77 26.27 -4.88
N MET A 440 -4.29 26.40 -6.12
CA MET A 440 -2.85 26.55 -6.39
C MET A 440 -2.29 27.88 -5.87
N PRO A 441 -2.97 29.04 -5.98
CA PRO A 441 -2.53 30.29 -5.33
C PRO A 441 -2.38 30.17 -3.81
N LEU A 442 -3.30 29.48 -3.12
CA LEU A 442 -3.18 29.22 -1.69
C LEU A 442 -1.98 28.34 -1.38
N GLN A 443 -1.74 27.31 -2.19
CA GLN A 443 -0.56 26.46 -2.05
C GLN A 443 0.75 27.28 -2.16
N GLU A 444 0.87 28.16 -3.16
CA GLU A 444 2.04 29.04 -3.33
C GLU A 444 2.21 29.99 -2.13
N LYS A 445 1.13 30.61 -1.68
CA LYS A 445 1.10 31.50 -0.50
C LYS A 445 1.69 30.78 0.73
N HIS A 446 1.20 29.59 1.02
CA HIS A 446 1.64 28.83 2.21
C HIS A 446 3.06 28.29 2.10
N LEU A 447 3.52 27.94 0.90
CA LEU A 447 4.91 27.55 0.68
C LEU A 447 5.87 28.73 0.90
N ALA A 448 5.52 29.92 0.41
CA ALA A 448 6.32 31.13 0.62
C ALA A 448 6.42 31.47 2.12
N LEU A 449 5.31 31.46 2.85
CA LEU A 449 5.31 31.75 4.30
C LEU A 449 6.21 30.77 5.10
N ARG A 450 6.24 29.49 4.72
CA ARG A 450 7.09 28.49 5.41
C ARG A 450 8.56 28.63 5.05
N SER A 451 8.90 29.02 3.82
CA SER A 451 10.30 29.29 3.44
C SER A 451 10.91 30.44 4.24
N ASP A 452 10.12 31.51 4.47
CA ASP A 452 10.56 32.66 5.25
C ASP A 452 10.79 32.31 6.73
N GLN A 453 9.94 31.45 7.31
CA GLN A 453 10.12 30.97 8.69
C GLN A 453 11.37 30.13 8.86
N THR A 454 11.75 29.36 7.85
CA THR A 454 12.95 28.51 7.89
C THR A 454 14.23 29.34 7.76
N ASN A 455 14.21 30.41 6.97
CA ASN A 455 15.34 31.32 6.82
C ASN A 455 15.58 32.21 8.04
N ASN A 456 14.51 32.57 8.75
CA ASN A 456 14.61 33.38 9.98
C ASN A 456 15.04 32.58 11.23
N ARG A 457 15.11 31.23 11.14
CA ARG A 457 15.59 30.35 12.23
C ARG A 457 17.03 29.91 12.07
N LYS A 458 17.69 30.24 10.98
CA LYS A 458 19.12 30.07 10.74
C LYS A 458 19.89 31.33 11.08
#